data_2ad7e7530bc1c52aeccf8e5fd976ca47
#
_entry.id   2ad7e7530bc1c52aeccf8e5fd976ca47
#
_cell.length_a   1.000
_cell.length_b   1.000
_cell.length_c   1.000
_cell.angle_alpha   90.00
_cell.angle_beta   90.00
_cell.angle_gamma   90.00
#
_symmetry.space_group_name_H-M   'P 1'
#
loop_
_entity.id
_entity.type
_entity.pdbx_description
1 polymer ?
#
loop_
_entity_poly.entity_id
_entity_poly.type
_entity_poly.pdbx_seq_one_letter_code
_entity_poly.pdbx_strand_id
1 'polypeptide(L)'
;LVGSEMCIRDSLYSHPVSVIGNGVVIDPSALIKEIKYLREKGVDPNLKVSDRAHVILPYHIEMDIALTKHQGELAAGSTKRGIAPVYGDKMYRHGIRMIDLLEPEVFKDKLEKAFSFNMTLIKAFGHTSDLNKNDIFNDYIEFGKFLNPYISDVSVDLYNSYKNGSSILFEGAQGISLDVDHGVYPH
;
A
#
# COMPACT_ATOMS: atom_id res chain seq x y z
N LEU A 1 0.52 1.18 -6.02
CA LEU A 1 1.38 0.27 -6.79
C LEU A 1 2.83 0.56 -6.45
N VAL A 2 3.28 0.14 -5.26
CA VAL A 2 4.69 0.04 -4.96
C VAL A 2 5.15 -1.28 -5.57
N GLY A 3 6.16 -1.26 -6.42
CA GLY A 3 6.68 -2.44 -7.10
C GLY A 3 6.51 -2.41 -8.63
N SER A 4 6.32 -1.25 -9.25
CA SER A 4 6.57 -1.12 -10.67
C SER A 4 8.05 -0.73 -10.87
N GLU A 5 8.71 -1.32 -11.87
CA GLU A 5 10.09 -0.99 -12.23
C GLU A 5 10.33 0.51 -12.47
N MET A 6 9.27 1.28 -12.71
CA MET A 6 9.33 2.73 -12.89
C MET A 6 9.63 3.50 -11.60
N CYS A 7 9.06 3.10 -10.46
CA CYS A 7 9.33 3.75 -9.17
C CYS A 7 10.79 3.54 -8.73
N ILE A 8 11.40 2.39 -9.09
CA ILE A 8 12.79 2.08 -8.77
C ILE A 8 13.75 2.97 -9.56
N ARG A 9 13.45 3.26 -10.82
CA ARG A 9 14.37 3.99 -11.71
C ARG A 9 14.67 5.41 -11.22
N ASP A 10 13.67 6.13 -10.71
CA ASP A 10 13.84 7.50 -10.27
C ASP A 10 14.56 7.59 -8.91
N SER A 11 14.47 6.53 -8.10
CA SER A 11 15.24 6.40 -6.85
C SER A 11 16.74 6.20 -7.07
N LEU A 12 17.19 5.94 -8.31
CA LEU A 12 18.61 5.84 -8.66
C LEU A 12 19.36 7.18 -8.63
N TYR A 13 18.63 8.30 -8.60
CA TYR A 13 19.21 9.63 -8.54
C TYR A 13 19.21 10.15 -7.10
N SER A 14 20.37 10.58 -6.61
CA SER A 14 20.54 11.11 -5.24
C SER A 14 19.89 12.49 -5.01
N HIS A 15 19.53 13.19 -6.09
CA HIS A 15 19.03 14.57 -6.00
C HIS A 15 17.51 14.69 -5.79
N PRO A 16 16.61 13.93 -6.48
CA PRO A 16 15.20 14.03 -6.21
C PRO A 16 14.83 13.31 -4.92
N VAL A 17 13.88 13.87 -4.19
CA VAL A 17 13.20 13.16 -3.10
C VAL A 17 12.06 12.37 -3.74
N SER A 18 12.12 11.04 -3.64
CA SER A 18 11.02 10.16 -4.03
C SER A 18 9.95 10.15 -2.95
N VAL A 19 8.70 10.38 -3.33
CA VAL A 19 7.59 10.50 -2.37
C VAL A 19 6.49 9.51 -2.71
N ILE A 20 6.18 8.63 -1.77
CA ILE A 20 4.98 7.77 -1.83
C ILE A 20 3.86 8.49 -1.09
N GLY A 21 2.89 9.01 -1.86
CA GLY A 21 1.79 9.82 -1.33
C GLY A 21 0.70 8.99 -0.65
N ASN A 22 -0.21 9.68 0.03
CA ASN A 22 -1.35 9.07 0.74
C ASN A 22 -2.42 8.45 -0.18
N GLY A 23 -2.36 8.72 -1.48
CA GLY A 23 -3.22 8.08 -2.49
C GLY A 23 -2.81 6.65 -2.83
N VAL A 24 -1.56 6.29 -2.58
CA VAL A 24 -1.00 4.95 -2.86
C VAL A 24 -1.37 3.97 -1.76
N VAL A 25 -1.55 2.70 -2.11
CA VAL A 25 -1.60 1.58 -1.16
C VAL A 25 -0.27 0.83 -1.20
N ILE A 26 0.24 0.42 -0.04
CA ILE A 26 1.61 -0.05 0.13
C ILE A 26 1.62 -1.50 0.62
N ASP A 27 2.35 -2.35 -0.08
CA ASP A 27 2.83 -3.62 0.45
C ASP A 27 4.20 -3.38 1.13
N PRO A 28 4.27 -3.39 2.48
CA PRO A 28 5.51 -3.13 3.19
C PRO A 28 6.62 -4.12 2.87
N SER A 29 6.27 -5.39 2.65
CA SER A 29 7.24 -6.44 2.30
C SER A 29 7.89 -6.15 0.95
N ALA A 30 7.09 -5.77 -0.05
CA ALA A 30 7.59 -5.40 -1.38
C ALA A 30 8.49 -4.16 -1.30
N LEU A 31 8.04 -3.12 -0.59
CA LEU A 31 8.81 -1.88 -0.43
C LEU A 31 10.17 -2.13 0.25
N ILE A 32 10.20 -2.95 1.30
CA ILE A 32 11.45 -3.32 1.99
C ILE A 32 12.41 -4.06 1.05
N LYS A 33 11.88 -4.99 0.24
CA LYS A 33 12.69 -5.70 -0.76
C LYS A 33 13.30 -4.75 -1.78
N GLU A 34 12.54 -3.77 -2.25
CA GLU A 34 13.01 -2.74 -3.19
C GLU A 34 14.10 -1.86 -2.55
N ILE A 35 13.90 -1.38 -1.33
CA ILE A 35 14.91 -0.60 -0.60
C ILE A 35 16.20 -1.40 -0.42
N LYS A 36 16.10 -2.67 0.00
CA LYS A 36 17.27 -3.54 0.15
C LYS A 36 18.00 -3.78 -1.17
N TYR A 37 17.25 -4.03 -2.24
CA TYR A 37 17.82 -4.19 -3.57
C TYR A 37 18.59 -2.94 -4.03
N LEU A 38 18.04 -1.74 -3.82
CA LEU A 38 18.72 -0.49 -4.16
C LEU A 38 20.03 -0.33 -3.36
N ARG A 39 19.99 -0.63 -2.06
CA ARG A 39 21.19 -0.58 -1.19
C ARG A 39 22.26 -1.56 -1.61
N GLU A 40 21.90 -2.78 -2.02
CA GLU A 40 22.82 -3.76 -2.60
C GLU A 40 23.49 -3.27 -3.89
N LYS A 41 22.82 -2.37 -4.63
CA LYS A 41 23.37 -1.70 -5.82
C LYS A 41 24.15 -0.42 -5.48
N GLY A 42 24.37 -0.13 -4.21
CA GLY A 42 25.10 1.06 -3.76
C GLY A 42 24.27 2.35 -3.75
N VAL A 43 22.95 2.25 -3.85
CA VAL A 43 22.03 3.39 -3.83
C VAL A 43 21.24 3.38 -2.52
N ASP A 44 21.39 4.41 -1.70
CA ASP A 44 20.49 4.65 -0.57
C ASP A 44 19.36 5.60 -1.01
N PRO A 45 18.12 5.13 -1.10
CA PRO A 45 17.03 5.92 -1.67
C PRO A 45 16.67 7.09 -0.75
N ASN A 46 16.61 8.31 -1.33
CA ASN A 46 16.04 9.47 -0.66
C ASN A 46 14.52 9.40 -0.75
N LEU A 47 13.92 8.60 0.14
CA LEU A 47 12.52 8.20 0.08
C LEU A 47 11.74 8.79 1.26
N LYS A 48 10.53 9.28 0.98
CA LYS A 48 9.51 9.59 1.97
C LYS A 48 8.23 8.82 1.70
N VAL A 49 7.65 8.27 2.74
CA VAL A 49 6.42 7.47 2.69
C VAL A 49 5.36 8.15 3.54
N SER A 50 4.20 8.42 2.96
CA SER A 50 3.12 9.05 3.71
C SER A 50 2.67 8.17 4.89
N ASP A 51 2.65 8.79 6.06
CA ASP A 51 2.05 8.26 7.29
C ASP A 51 0.59 7.82 7.10
N ARG A 52 -0.12 8.44 6.15
CA ARG A 52 -1.54 8.21 5.82
C ARG A 52 -1.77 7.23 4.67
N ALA A 53 -0.72 6.74 4.00
CA ALA A 53 -0.86 5.69 2.99
C ALA A 53 -1.38 4.40 3.63
N HIS A 54 -2.28 3.69 2.93
CA HIS A 54 -2.89 2.47 3.46
C HIS A 54 -2.02 1.25 3.18
N VAL A 55 -2.06 0.31 4.10
CA VAL A 55 -1.23 -0.90 4.12
C VAL A 55 -1.99 -2.06 3.51
N ILE A 56 -1.36 -2.76 2.57
CA ILE A 56 -1.84 -4.05 2.06
C ILE A 56 -1.46 -5.12 3.09
N LEU A 57 -2.45 -5.84 3.59
CA LEU A 57 -2.25 -6.98 4.48
C LEU A 57 -2.61 -8.29 3.76
N PRO A 58 -2.14 -9.44 4.24
CA PRO A 58 -2.38 -10.72 3.59
C PRO A 58 -3.86 -11.03 3.34
N TYR A 59 -4.74 -10.65 4.25
CA TYR A 59 -6.19 -10.86 4.05
C TYR A 59 -6.77 -10.03 2.89
N HIS A 60 -6.15 -8.92 2.48
CA HIS A 60 -6.57 -8.20 1.29
C HIS A 60 -6.28 -8.99 0.01
N ILE A 61 -5.16 -9.72 -0.01
CA ILE A 61 -4.80 -10.60 -1.13
C ILE A 61 -5.80 -11.75 -1.22
N GLU A 62 -6.10 -12.40 -0.08
CA GLU A 62 -7.11 -13.46 -0.02
C GLU A 62 -8.51 -12.96 -0.41
N MET A 63 -8.88 -11.74 0.01
CA MET A 63 -10.12 -11.09 -0.39
C MET A 63 -10.18 -10.84 -1.89
N ASP A 64 -9.09 -10.37 -2.50
CA ASP A 64 -9.02 -10.10 -3.94
C ASP A 64 -9.21 -11.40 -4.76
N ILE A 65 -8.61 -12.50 -4.29
CA ILE A 65 -8.79 -13.83 -4.89
C ILE A 65 -10.25 -14.30 -4.75
N ALA A 66 -10.81 -14.17 -3.54
CA ALA A 66 -12.17 -14.58 -3.24
C ALA A 66 -13.21 -13.79 -4.06
N LEU A 67 -13.06 -12.47 -4.12
CA LEU A 67 -13.91 -11.57 -4.89
C LEU A 67 -13.83 -11.89 -6.39
N THR A 68 -12.63 -12.00 -6.95
CA THR A 68 -12.44 -12.31 -8.38
C THR A 68 -13.16 -13.59 -8.76
N LYS A 69 -13.08 -14.63 -7.92
CA LYS A 69 -13.76 -15.90 -8.15
C LYS A 69 -15.28 -15.77 -8.04
N HIS A 70 -15.76 -14.99 -7.07
CA HIS A 70 -17.19 -14.81 -6.82
C HIS A 70 -17.87 -13.94 -7.88
N GLN A 71 -17.19 -12.90 -8.36
CA GLN A 71 -17.69 -11.97 -9.36
C GLN A 71 -17.83 -12.59 -10.77
N GLY A 72 -17.06 -13.64 -11.09
CA GLY A 72 -17.14 -14.29 -12.41
C GLY A 72 -16.94 -13.27 -13.54
N GLU A 73 -17.96 -13.10 -14.38
CA GLU A 73 -17.94 -12.16 -15.52
C GLU A 73 -17.87 -10.67 -15.13
N LEU A 74 -18.21 -10.32 -13.89
CA LEU A 74 -18.07 -8.96 -13.37
C LEU A 74 -16.64 -8.63 -12.92
N ALA A 75 -15.75 -9.61 -12.92
CA ALA A 75 -14.37 -9.39 -12.52
C ALA A 75 -13.62 -8.55 -13.56
N ALA A 76 -13.21 -7.35 -13.18
CA ALA A 76 -12.51 -6.38 -14.05
C ALA A 76 -11.00 -6.67 -14.22
N GLY A 77 -10.57 -7.94 -14.15
CA GLY A 77 -9.16 -8.30 -14.32
C GLY A 77 -8.26 -7.87 -13.16
N SER A 78 -8.42 -8.50 -11.98
CA SER A 78 -7.58 -8.20 -10.82
C SER A 78 -6.15 -8.75 -10.97
N THR A 79 -5.17 -7.98 -10.48
CA THR A 79 -3.77 -8.43 -10.32
C THR A 79 -3.59 -9.40 -9.15
N LYS A 80 -4.63 -9.64 -8.34
CA LYS A 80 -4.62 -10.46 -7.13
C LYS A 80 -3.56 -10.01 -6.09
N ARG A 81 -3.33 -8.72 -6.02
CA ARG A 81 -2.40 -8.09 -5.06
C ARG A 81 -3.12 -7.37 -3.91
N GLY A 82 -4.43 -7.52 -3.80
CA GLY A 82 -5.21 -6.92 -2.73
C GLY A 82 -5.47 -5.41 -2.86
N ILE A 83 -5.23 -4.83 -4.04
CA ILE A 83 -5.32 -3.36 -4.25
C ILE A 83 -6.76 -2.87 -4.03
N ALA A 84 -7.73 -3.44 -4.73
CA ALA A 84 -9.12 -3.03 -4.62
C ALA A 84 -9.69 -3.23 -3.21
N PRO A 85 -9.45 -4.37 -2.52
CA PRO A 85 -9.87 -4.54 -1.12
C PRO A 85 -9.30 -3.49 -0.15
N VAL A 86 -8.03 -3.09 -0.30
CA VAL A 86 -7.45 -2.03 0.55
C VAL A 86 -8.12 -0.68 0.30
N TYR A 87 -8.41 -0.34 -0.96
CA TYR A 87 -9.18 0.87 -1.25
C TYR A 87 -10.61 0.77 -0.72
N GLY A 88 -11.22 -0.42 -0.72
CA GLY A 88 -12.49 -0.67 -0.04
C GLY A 88 -12.41 -0.35 1.46
N ASP A 89 -11.45 -0.90 2.16
CA ASP A 89 -11.21 -0.64 3.59
C ASP A 89 -10.95 0.86 3.86
N LYS A 90 -10.21 1.53 2.97
CA LYS A 90 -9.99 2.98 3.06
C LYS A 90 -11.30 3.75 2.95
N MET A 91 -12.17 3.42 2.01
CA MET A 91 -13.45 4.10 1.79
C MET A 91 -14.43 3.81 2.94
N TYR A 92 -14.46 2.59 3.47
CA TYR A 92 -15.23 2.22 4.66
C TYR A 92 -14.64 2.77 5.97
N ARG A 93 -13.44 3.37 5.94
CA ARG A 93 -12.77 4.03 7.08
C ARG A 93 -12.31 3.08 8.17
N HIS A 94 -12.01 1.85 7.84
CA HIS A 94 -11.41 0.88 8.76
C HIS A 94 -10.05 0.34 8.30
N GLY A 95 -9.48 0.93 7.24
CA GLY A 95 -8.15 0.56 6.77
C GLY A 95 -7.03 0.92 7.74
N ILE A 96 -5.95 0.16 7.64
CA ILE A 96 -4.73 0.35 8.43
C ILE A 96 -3.76 1.23 7.63
N ARG A 97 -3.15 2.22 8.30
CA ARG A 97 -2.22 3.18 7.69
C ARG A 97 -0.78 2.86 8.09
N MET A 98 0.17 3.42 7.34
CA MET A 98 1.60 3.25 7.64
C MET A 98 1.97 3.71 9.05
N ILE A 99 1.40 4.81 9.53
CA ILE A 99 1.62 5.31 10.89
C ILE A 99 1.18 4.31 11.96
N ASP A 100 0.13 3.54 11.70
CA ASP A 100 -0.40 2.58 12.68
C ASP A 100 0.60 1.46 12.99
N LEU A 101 1.50 1.12 12.04
CA LEU A 101 2.54 0.11 12.24
C LEU A 101 3.61 0.54 13.25
N LEU A 102 3.71 1.85 13.55
CA LEU A 102 4.66 2.41 14.52
C LEU A 102 4.11 2.37 15.95
N GLU A 103 2.80 2.12 16.11
CA GLU A 103 2.11 2.12 17.40
C GLU A 103 1.50 0.72 17.64
N PRO A 104 2.25 -0.22 18.28
CA PRO A 104 1.85 -1.63 18.38
C PRO A 104 0.44 -1.86 18.92
N GLU A 105 0.03 -1.12 19.97
CA GLU A 105 -1.30 -1.29 20.57
C GLU A 105 -2.42 -0.80 19.64
N VAL A 106 -2.18 0.30 18.89
CA VAL A 106 -3.11 0.82 17.89
C VAL A 106 -3.24 -0.16 16.73
N PHE A 107 -2.10 -0.65 16.22
CA PHE A 107 -2.09 -1.64 15.15
C PHE A 107 -2.80 -2.93 15.56
N LYS A 108 -2.55 -3.44 16.76
CA LYS A 108 -3.17 -4.65 17.28
C LYS A 108 -4.70 -4.54 17.34
N ASP A 109 -5.23 -3.44 17.88
CA ASP A 109 -6.67 -3.21 17.97
C ASP A 109 -7.33 -3.11 16.58
N LYS A 110 -6.70 -2.35 15.67
CA LYS A 110 -7.18 -2.23 14.28
C LYS A 110 -7.11 -3.55 13.53
N LEU A 111 -6.00 -4.27 13.64
CA LEU A 111 -5.82 -5.57 12.99
C LEU A 111 -6.86 -6.59 13.48
N GLU A 112 -7.14 -6.64 14.78
CA GLU A 112 -8.17 -7.54 15.34
C GLU A 112 -9.52 -7.35 14.65
N LYS A 113 -9.94 -6.09 14.54
CA LYS A 113 -11.25 -5.73 13.97
C LYS A 113 -11.29 -5.97 12.46
N ALA A 114 -10.26 -5.48 11.74
CA ALA A 114 -10.18 -5.60 10.28
C ALA A 114 -10.02 -7.06 9.83
N PHE A 115 -9.18 -7.83 10.53
CA PHE A 115 -8.98 -9.26 10.24
C PHE A 115 -10.27 -10.04 10.42
N SER A 116 -10.96 -9.88 11.55
CA SER A 116 -12.23 -10.58 11.83
C SER A 116 -13.29 -10.28 10.77
N PHE A 117 -13.43 -9.00 10.37
CA PHE A 117 -14.37 -8.56 9.35
C PHE A 117 -14.03 -9.18 7.98
N ASN A 118 -12.78 -9.01 7.53
CA ASN A 118 -12.36 -9.50 6.22
C ASN A 118 -12.42 -11.04 6.12
N MET A 119 -12.01 -11.77 7.16
CA MET A 119 -12.09 -13.24 7.18
C MET A 119 -13.53 -13.73 7.11
N THR A 120 -14.49 -13.01 7.71
CA THR A 120 -15.91 -13.31 7.60
C THR A 120 -16.40 -13.20 6.15
N LEU A 121 -16.01 -12.14 5.45
CA LEU A 121 -16.36 -11.92 4.04
C LEU A 121 -15.69 -12.96 3.12
N ILE A 122 -14.40 -13.22 3.32
CA ILE A 122 -13.64 -14.24 2.55
C ILE A 122 -14.35 -15.60 2.63
N LYS A 123 -14.75 -16.00 3.85
CA LYS A 123 -15.50 -17.23 4.06
C LYS A 123 -16.89 -17.20 3.40
N ALA A 124 -17.60 -16.07 3.45
CA ALA A 124 -18.90 -15.90 2.82
C ALA A 124 -18.83 -16.02 1.29
N PHE A 125 -17.70 -15.64 0.68
CA PHE A 125 -17.41 -15.84 -0.75
C PHE A 125 -16.94 -17.27 -1.08
N GLY A 126 -16.98 -18.20 -0.13
CA GLY A 126 -16.60 -19.60 -0.33
C GLY A 126 -15.09 -19.83 -0.46
N HIS A 127 -14.27 -18.91 0.03
CA HIS A 127 -12.82 -19.06 0.06
C HIS A 127 -12.34 -19.42 1.47
N THR A 128 -11.38 -20.35 1.56
CA THR A 128 -10.73 -20.76 2.80
C THR A 128 -9.33 -20.18 2.86
N SER A 129 -8.92 -19.70 4.01
CA SER A 129 -7.60 -19.11 4.23
C SER A 129 -7.05 -19.57 5.58
N ASP A 130 -5.76 -19.91 5.60
CA ASP A 130 -5.04 -20.37 6.79
C ASP A 130 -4.24 -19.23 7.45
N LEU A 131 -4.59 -17.99 7.17
CA LEU A 131 -3.90 -16.82 7.72
C LEU A 131 -3.97 -16.79 9.24
N ASN A 132 -2.83 -16.57 9.85
CA ASN A 132 -2.69 -16.38 11.29
C ASN A 132 -2.51 -14.89 11.61
N LYS A 133 -3.43 -14.34 12.39
CA LYS A 133 -3.40 -12.93 12.78
C LYS A 133 -2.14 -12.54 13.58
N ASN A 134 -1.64 -13.45 14.44
CA ASN A 134 -0.46 -13.15 15.26
C ASN A 134 0.81 -13.09 14.41
N ASP A 135 0.91 -13.94 13.39
CA ASP A 135 2.04 -13.90 12.46
C ASP A 135 2.01 -12.59 11.66
N ILE A 136 0.83 -12.19 11.18
CA ILE A 136 0.65 -10.89 10.52
C ILE A 136 1.05 -9.74 11.45
N PHE A 137 0.62 -9.77 12.70
CA PHE A 137 0.97 -8.73 13.67
C PHE A 137 2.50 -8.62 13.84
N ASN A 138 3.16 -9.74 14.09
CA ASN A 138 4.61 -9.77 14.32
C ASN A 138 5.40 -9.27 13.10
N ASP A 139 5.06 -9.77 11.92
CA ASP A 139 5.74 -9.38 10.68
C ASP A 139 5.58 -7.89 10.40
N TYR A 140 4.36 -7.35 10.55
CA TYR A 140 4.07 -5.96 10.20
C TYR A 140 4.63 -4.96 11.22
N ILE A 141 4.79 -5.35 12.49
CA ILE A 141 5.55 -4.55 13.47
C ILE A 141 7.02 -4.45 13.06
N GLU A 142 7.64 -5.55 12.62
CA GLU A 142 9.02 -5.53 12.13
C GLU A 142 9.15 -4.69 10.84
N PHE A 143 8.17 -4.77 9.94
CA PHE A 143 8.13 -3.89 8.76
C PHE A 143 8.01 -2.41 9.16
N GLY A 144 7.16 -2.09 10.13
CA GLY A 144 7.02 -0.75 10.67
C GLY A 144 8.35 -0.22 11.24
N LYS A 145 9.05 -1.02 12.04
CA LYS A 145 10.39 -0.65 12.58
C LYS A 145 11.39 -0.35 11.46
N PHE A 146 11.44 -1.19 10.42
CA PHE A 146 12.35 -0.97 9.29
C PHE A 146 12.00 0.29 8.51
N LEU A 147 10.69 0.53 8.28
CA LEU A 147 10.21 1.65 7.46
C LEU A 147 10.09 2.98 8.22
N ASN A 148 10.18 2.97 9.57
CA ASN A 148 10.05 4.16 10.41
C ASN A 148 10.88 5.36 9.92
N PRO A 149 12.16 5.22 9.50
CA PRO A 149 12.95 6.36 9.03
C PRO A 149 12.40 7.04 7.77
N TYR A 150 11.54 6.37 7.02
CA TYR A 150 10.95 6.87 5.77
C TYR A 150 9.57 7.46 5.98
N ILE A 151 8.87 7.13 7.07
CA ILE A 151 7.49 7.55 7.32
C ILE A 151 7.45 8.98 7.80
N SER A 152 6.69 9.84 7.11
CA SER A 152 6.53 11.26 7.46
C SER A 152 5.15 11.79 7.08
N ASP A 153 4.78 12.99 7.59
CA ASP A 153 3.64 13.75 7.06
C ASP A 153 4.01 14.36 5.70
N VAL A 154 3.87 13.54 4.67
CA VAL A 154 4.17 13.91 3.28
C VAL A 154 3.37 15.14 2.83
N SER A 155 2.17 15.37 3.37
CA SER A 155 1.35 16.54 3.01
C SER A 155 2.04 17.83 3.43
N VAL A 156 2.62 17.85 4.63
CA VAL A 156 3.41 18.99 5.13
C VAL A 156 4.71 19.13 4.35
N ASP A 157 5.39 18.02 4.08
CA ASP A 157 6.65 18.01 3.33
C ASP A 157 6.47 18.60 1.91
N LEU A 158 5.43 18.15 1.19
CA LEU A 158 5.11 18.65 -0.14
C LEU A 158 4.67 20.11 -0.13
N TYR A 159 3.88 20.52 0.86
CA TYR A 159 3.49 21.92 1.01
C TYR A 159 4.70 22.83 1.23
N ASN A 160 5.63 22.43 2.09
CA ASN A 160 6.85 23.18 2.35
C ASN A 160 7.75 23.25 1.10
N SER A 161 7.89 22.15 0.36
CA SER A 161 8.62 22.10 -0.90
C SER A 161 8.02 23.04 -1.95
N TYR A 162 6.70 23.05 -2.08
CA TYR A 162 5.98 23.99 -2.95
C TYR A 162 6.22 25.45 -2.55
N LYS A 163 6.12 25.77 -1.26
CA LYS A 163 6.37 27.13 -0.75
C LYS A 163 7.80 27.61 -0.98
N ASN A 164 8.75 26.68 -0.96
CA ASN A 164 10.16 26.97 -1.22
C ASN A 164 10.52 27.02 -2.71
N GLY A 165 9.53 26.92 -3.60
CA GLY A 165 9.73 26.99 -5.04
C GLY A 165 10.34 25.74 -5.68
N SER A 166 10.30 24.59 -5.01
CA SER A 166 10.75 23.32 -5.57
C SER A 166 9.83 22.86 -6.70
N SER A 167 10.40 22.23 -7.72
CA SER A 167 9.62 21.56 -8.75
C SER A 167 9.09 20.23 -8.22
N ILE A 168 7.80 19.96 -8.43
CA ILE A 168 7.14 18.73 -7.99
C ILE A 168 6.54 18.04 -9.22
N LEU A 169 6.92 16.77 -9.43
CA LEU A 169 6.31 15.92 -10.46
C LEU A 169 5.34 14.94 -9.78
N PHE A 170 4.10 14.92 -10.24
CA PHE A 170 3.10 13.94 -9.80
C PHE A 170 2.98 12.83 -10.84
N GLU A 171 3.08 11.59 -10.39
CA GLU A 171 2.91 10.39 -11.22
C GLU A 171 1.77 9.55 -10.65
N GLY A 172 0.79 9.22 -11.49
CA GLY A 172 -0.27 8.28 -11.16
C GLY A 172 0.19 6.84 -11.40
N ALA A 173 -0.34 5.91 -10.61
CA ALA A 173 -0.01 4.49 -10.75
C ALA A 173 -0.66 3.84 -11.98
N GLN A 174 -1.79 4.38 -12.45
CA GLN A 174 -2.54 3.90 -13.60
C GLN A 174 -2.37 4.85 -14.78
N GLY A 175 -2.39 4.29 -16.01
CA GLY A 175 -2.55 5.09 -17.21
C GLY A 175 -3.98 5.61 -17.35
N ILE A 176 -4.18 6.59 -18.24
CA ILE A 176 -5.47 7.23 -18.48
C ILE A 176 -6.59 6.23 -18.83
N SER A 177 -6.26 5.14 -19.51
CA SER A 177 -7.26 4.12 -19.87
C SER A 177 -7.85 3.37 -18.66
N LEU A 178 -7.17 3.35 -17.54
CA LEU A 178 -7.60 2.70 -16.30
C LEU A 178 -8.23 3.68 -15.29
N ASP A 179 -8.37 4.94 -15.66
CA ASP A 179 -9.07 5.92 -14.83
C ASP A 179 -10.55 5.58 -14.76
N VAL A 180 -11.13 5.67 -13.55
CA VAL A 180 -12.52 5.24 -13.32
C VAL A 180 -13.52 6.18 -13.98
N ASP A 181 -13.20 7.48 -14.11
CA ASP A 181 -14.09 8.49 -14.66
C ASP A 181 -13.81 8.80 -16.14
N HIS A 182 -12.55 8.75 -16.54
CA HIS A 182 -12.10 9.18 -17.87
C HIS A 182 -11.50 8.06 -18.72
N GLY A 183 -11.37 6.85 -18.17
CA GLY A 183 -10.84 5.69 -18.86
C GLY A 183 -11.89 4.88 -19.63
N VAL A 184 -11.54 3.63 -19.95
CA VAL A 184 -12.40 2.69 -20.69
C VAL A 184 -13.21 1.82 -19.73
N TYR A 185 -13.96 2.47 -18.84
CA TYR A 185 -14.82 1.76 -17.89
C TYR A 185 -15.79 0.82 -18.62
N PRO A 186 -16.07 -0.42 -18.13
CA PRO A 186 -15.62 -1.03 -16.85
C PRO A 186 -14.31 -1.85 -16.94
N HIS A 187 -13.54 -1.73 -17.97
CA HIS A 187 -12.33 -2.53 -18.28
C HIS A 187 -11.04 -1.93 -17.71
#